data_af4f3fd0780977f45f4be160a99a422b
#
_entry.id   af4f3fd0780977f45f4be160a99a422b
#
_cell.length_a   1.000
_cell.length_b   1.000
_cell.length_c   1.000
_cell.angle_alpha   90.00
_cell.angle_beta   90.00
_cell.angle_gamma   90.00
#
_symmetry.space_group_name_H-M   'P 1'
#
loop_
_entity.id
_entity.type
_entity.pdbx_description
1 polymer ?
#
loop_
_entity_poly.entity_id
_entity_poly.type
_entity_poly.pdbx_seq_one_letter_code
_entity_poly.pdbx_strand_id
1 'polypeptide(L)'
;MIEDFKDVPEAIENTQKIVEMCNFEFVLGQTKLPVFPVPDGKTDYDYLRELCEKGFEKKKVERTPQTIERMNYELEVIKKTGFSSYFLIVQDFVNWAKDNRIVVGPGRGSAGGSFVAYLLNITNVNPLDYDLLFQRFLNPERISMPDIDIDFADRRRDEVIKYISEKYGKNHVAQI
;
A
#
# COMPACT_ATOMS: atom_id res chain seq x y z
N MET A 1 0.99 30.92 -27.51
CA MET A 1 0.02 29.90 -28.00
C MET A 1 -0.95 30.48 -29.06
N ILE A 2 -1.80 31.49 -28.79
CA ILE A 2 -2.69 32.07 -29.83
C ILE A 2 -1.89 32.62 -31.00
N GLU A 3 -0.79 33.35 -30.74
CA GLU A 3 0.07 33.91 -31.75
C GLU A 3 0.81 32.85 -32.57
N ASP A 4 1.20 31.74 -31.96
CA ASP A 4 1.88 30.63 -32.63
C ASP A 4 0.95 29.83 -33.56
N PHE A 5 -0.35 29.92 -33.33
CA PHE A 5 -1.40 29.24 -34.12
C PHE A 5 -2.28 30.21 -34.92
N LYS A 6 -1.80 31.45 -35.16
CA LYS A 6 -2.57 32.48 -35.88
C LYS A 6 -3.01 32.07 -37.30
N ASP A 7 -2.23 31.20 -37.95
CA ASP A 7 -2.52 30.70 -39.30
C ASP A 7 -3.50 29.51 -39.32
N VAL A 8 -3.86 28.97 -38.12
CA VAL A 8 -4.79 27.84 -37.93
C VAL A 8 -5.67 28.12 -36.70
N PRO A 9 -6.50 29.18 -36.70
CA PRO A 9 -7.30 29.58 -35.53
C PRO A 9 -8.26 28.49 -35.08
N GLU A 10 -8.72 27.63 -35.98
CA GLU A 10 -9.59 26.48 -35.67
C GLU A 10 -8.93 25.51 -34.69
N ALA A 11 -7.61 25.42 -34.63
CA ALA A 11 -6.91 24.59 -33.65
C ALA A 11 -7.17 25.08 -32.24
N ILE A 12 -7.23 26.40 -32.01
CA ILE A 12 -7.55 27.01 -30.72
C ILE A 12 -9.03 26.86 -30.39
N GLU A 13 -9.92 27.12 -31.37
CA GLU A 13 -11.36 26.96 -31.19
C GLU A 13 -11.74 25.51 -30.86
N ASN A 14 -11.09 24.54 -31.48
CA ASN A 14 -11.34 23.13 -31.21
C ASN A 14 -10.92 22.71 -29.79
N THR A 15 -9.96 23.37 -29.14
CA THR A 15 -9.65 23.09 -27.73
C THR A 15 -10.86 23.42 -26.84
N GLN A 16 -11.56 24.52 -27.12
CA GLN A 16 -12.77 24.89 -26.38
C GLN A 16 -13.91 23.88 -26.62
N LYS A 17 -14.11 23.42 -27.85
CA LYS A 17 -15.10 22.38 -28.16
C LYS A 17 -14.82 21.07 -27.42
N ILE A 18 -13.54 20.68 -27.29
CA ILE A 18 -13.16 19.50 -26.50
C ILE A 18 -13.51 19.69 -25.02
N VAL A 19 -13.23 20.87 -24.44
CA VAL A 19 -13.61 21.17 -23.05
C VAL A 19 -15.13 21.08 -22.87
N GLU A 20 -15.91 21.59 -23.79
CA GLU A 20 -17.39 21.52 -23.74
C GLU A 20 -17.96 20.10 -23.87
N MET A 21 -17.21 19.20 -24.53
CA MET A 21 -17.56 17.78 -24.61
C MET A 21 -17.23 17.00 -23.34
N CYS A 22 -16.39 17.54 -22.45
CA CYS A 22 -15.99 16.91 -21.20
C CYS A 22 -16.98 17.23 -20.08
N ASN A 23 -17.81 16.26 -19.69
CA ASN A 23 -18.82 16.39 -18.63
C ASN A 23 -18.45 15.59 -17.38
N PHE A 24 -17.15 15.44 -17.09
CA PHE A 24 -16.69 14.65 -15.97
C PHE A 24 -16.18 15.55 -14.83
N GLU A 25 -16.75 15.36 -13.63
CA GLU A 25 -16.25 15.98 -12.42
C GLU A 25 -15.46 14.96 -11.59
N PHE A 26 -14.23 15.34 -11.22
CA PHE A 26 -13.42 14.53 -10.30
C PHE A 26 -13.91 14.72 -8.87
N VAL A 27 -14.29 13.64 -8.22
CA VAL A 27 -14.56 13.64 -6.79
C VAL A 27 -13.22 13.55 -6.06
N LEU A 28 -12.68 14.69 -5.67
CA LEU A 28 -11.40 14.79 -4.96
C LEU A 28 -11.57 14.53 -3.45
N GLY A 29 -10.49 14.08 -2.81
CA GLY A 29 -10.43 13.90 -1.36
C GLY A 29 -11.14 12.67 -0.81
N GLN A 30 -11.67 11.78 -1.65
CA GLN A 30 -12.23 10.50 -1.22
C GLN A 30 -11.24 9.36 -1.46
N THR A 31 -10.67 8.86 -0.38
CA THR A 31 -9.86 7.63 -0.43
C THR A 31 -10.80 6.42 -0.43
N LYS A 32 -10.79 5.64 -1.51
CA LYS A 32 -11.53 4.37 -1.61
C LYS A 32 -10.56 3.23 -1.43
N LEU A 33 -10.52 2.66 -0.23
CA LEU A 33 -9.73 1.47 0.06
C LEU A 33 -10.65 0.23 -0.01
N PRO A 34 -10.20 -0.87 -0.61
CA PRO A 34 -10.90 -2.14 -0.51
C PRO A 34 -10.87 -2.63 0.93
N VAL A 35 -11.91 -3.34 1.34
CA VAL A 35 -12.01 -3.95 2.67
C VAL A 35 -11.42 -5.36 2.60
N PHE A 36 -10.51 -5.67 3.52
CA PHE A 36 -9.97 -7.02 3.64
C PHE A 36 -10.99 -7.93 4.34
N PRO A 37 -11.30 -9.13 3.81
CA PRO A 37 -12.17 -10.09 4.49
C PRO A 37 -11.46 -10.67 5.71
N VAL A 38 -11.84 -10.21 6.88
CA VAL A 38 -11.32 -10.71 8.17
C VAL A 38 -12.12 -11.91 8.66
N PRO A 39 -11.53 -12.80 9.50
CA PRO A 39 -12.28 -13.87 10.17
C PRO A 39 -13.43 -13.32 11.01
N ASP A 40 -14.51 -14.11 11.11
CA ASP A 40 -15.71 -13.74 11.88
C ASP A 40 -15.39 -13.30 13.30
N GLY A 41 -16.04 -12.22 13.73
CA GLY A 41 -15.92 -11.66 15.08
C GLY A 41 -14.68 -10.79 15.31
N LYS A 42 -13.87 -10.51 14.28
CA LYS A 42 -12.69 -9.63 14.38
C LYS A 42 -12.86 -8.36 13.55
N THR A 43 -12.25 -7.29 14.06
CA THR A 43 -11.99 -6.09 13.22
C THR A 43 -10.72 -6.30 12.39
N ASP A 44 -10.54 -5.51 11.33
CA ASP A 44 -9.30 -5.49 10.54
C ASP A 44 -8.07 -5.16 11.41
N TYR A 45 -8.24 -4.25 12.36
CA TYR A 45 -7.19 -3.91 13.33
C TYR A 45 -6.82 -5.08 14.25
N ASP A 46 -7.80 -5.79 14.81
CA ASP A 46 -7.54 -6.93 15.70
C ASP A 46 -6.83 -8.05 14.96
N TYR A 47 -7.24 -8.30 13.72
CA TYR A 47 -6.60 -9.31 12.89
C TYR A 47 -5.18 -8.90 12.47
N LEU A 48 -4.98 -7.62 12.12
CA LEU A 48 -3.66 -7.08 11.83
C LEU A 48 -2.71 -7.25 13.02
N ARG A 49 -3.17 -6.90 14.22
CA ARG A 49 -2.41 -7.08 15.48
C ARG A 49 -2.04 -8.54 15.70
N GLU A 50 -2.98 -9.45 15.54
CA GLU A 50 -2.73 -10.89 15.68
C GLU A 50 -1.64 -11.38 14.72
N LEU A 51 -1.67 -10.93 13.48
CA LEU A 51 -0.64 -11.27 12.49
C LEU A 51 0.73 -10.71 12.86
N CYS A 52 0.78 -9.50 13.41
CA CYS A 52 2.03 -8.93 13.94
C CYS A 52 2.58 -9.75 15.12
N GLU A 53 1.72 -10.18 16.05
CA GLU A 53 2.11 -11.04 17.17
C GLU A 53 2.71 -12.38 16.68
N LYS A 54 2.11 -13.01 15.68
CA LYS A 54 2.66 -14.21 15.02
C LYS A 54 3.97 -13.90 14.28
N GLY A 55 4.12 -12.67 13.81
CA GLY A 55 5.30 -12.18 13.12
C GLY A 55 6.58 -12.23 13.97
N PHE A 56 6.49 -11.98 15.27
CA PHE A 56 7.64 -12.10 16.17
C PHE A 56 8.27 -13.49 16.13
N GLU A 57 7.44 -14.54 16.18
CA GLU A 57 7.91 -15.93 16.12
C GLU A 57 8.47 -16.27 14.73
N LYS A 58 7.72 -15.91 13.67
CA LYS A 58 8.09 -16.18 12.27
C LYS A 58 9.42 -15.52 11.90
N LYS A 59 9.65 -14.28 12.36
CA LYS A 59 10.86 -13.50 12.10
C LYS A 59 11.97 -13.73 13.17
N LYS A 60 11.68 -14.52 14.21
CA LYS A 60 12.58 -14.77 15.36
C LYS A 60 13.04 -13.46 16.02
N VAL A 61 12.15 -12.51 16.15
CA VAL A 61 12.42 -11.23 16.81
C VAL A 61 12.21 -11.38 18.30
N GLU A 62 13.16 -10.88 19.09
CA GLU A 62 13.01 -10.86 20.55
C GLU A 62 11.93 -9.87 20.99
N ARG A 63 11.11 -10.28 21.96
CA ARG A 63 10.04 -9.44 22.53
C ARG A 63 10.60 -8.56 23.66
N THR A 64 11.37 -7.57 23.29
CA THR A 64 11.86 -6.57 24.23
C THR A 64 10.82 -5.45 24.44
N PRO A 65 10.91 -4.67 25.53
CA PRO A 65 10.05 -3.50 25.69
C PRO A 65 10.10 -2.56 24.47
N GLN A 66 11.27 -2.35 23.87
CA GLN A 66 11.46 -1.51 22.70
C GLN A 66 10.71 -2.05 21.47
N THR A 67 10.80 -3.35 21.18
CA THR A 67 10.12 -3.94 20.01
C THR A 67 8.62 -3.95 20.16
N ILE A 68 8.11 -4.19 21.38
CA ILE A 68 6.69 -4.16 21.70
C ILE A 68 6.15 -2.73 21.61
N GLU A 69 6.83 -1.75 22.16
CA GLU A 69 6.46 -0.34 22.11
C GLU A 69 6.39 0.15 20.65
N ARG A 70 7.41 -0.18 19.86
CA ARG A 70 7.45 0.19 18.44
C ARG A 70 6.28 -0.41 17.66
N MET A 71 6.00 -1.69 17.82
CA MET A 71 4.84 -2.34 17.18
C MET A 71 3.53 -1.66 17.60
N ASN A 72 3.32 -1.44 18.89
CA ASN A 72 2.10 -0.82 19.39
C ASN A 72 1.92 0.60 18.86
N TYR A 73 2.99 1.40 18.85
CA TYR A 73 2.98 2.76 18.29
C TYR A 73 2.56 2.74 16.81
N GLU A 74 3.17 1.90 16.00
CA GLU A 74 2.85 1.83 14.57
C GLU A 74 1.41 1.34 14.33
N LEU A 75 0.96 0.32 15.07
CA LEU A 75 -0.41 -0.18 14.99
C LEU A 75 -1.45 0.88 15.34
N GLU A 76 -1.21 1.69 16.39
CA GLU A 76 -2.13 2.78 16.76
C GLU A 76 -2.19 3.87 15.67
N VAL A 77 -1.07 4.20 15.05
CA VAL A 77 -1.05 5.13 13.91
C VAL A 77 -1.82 4.57 12.71
N ILE A 78 -1.58 3.29 12.36
CA ILE A 78 -2.28 2.61 11.27
C ILE A 78 -3.79 2.55 11.51
N LYS A 79 -4.21 2.26 12.76
CA LYS A 79 -5.62 2.28 13.17
C LYS A 79 -6.23 3.68 13.03
N LYS A 80 -5.57 4.68 13.59
CA LYS A 80 -6.05 6.07 13.57
C LYS A 80 -6.20 6.63 12.16
N THR A 81 -5.34 6.21 11.24
CA THR A 81 -5.37 6.63 9.84
C THR A 81 -6.28 5.77 8.95
N GLY A 82 -6.83 4.65 9.49
CA GLY A 82 -7.77 3.78 8.77
C GLY A 82 -7.12 2.84 7.76
N PHE A 83 -5.81 2.58 7.85
CA PHE A 83 -5.08 1.77 6.87
C PHE A 83 -4.89 0.29 7.25
N SER A 84 -5.58 -0.21 8.28
CA SER A 84 -5.46 -1.62 8.71
C SER A 84 -5.75 -2.60 7.56
N SER A 85 -6.86 -2.42 6.85
CA SER A 85 -7.20 -3.25 5.67
C SER A 85 -6.18 -3.16 4.56
N TYR A 86 -5.56 -1.99 4.34
CA TYR A 86 -4.50 -1.82 3.35
C TYR A 86 -3.28 -2.71 3.66
N PHE A 87 -2.81 -2.69 4.91
CA PHE A 87 -1.71 -3.55 5.35
C PHE A 87 -2.06 -5.04 5.21
N LEU A 88 -3.30 -5.41 5.53
CA LEU A 88 -3.77 -6.79 5.40
C LEU A 88 -3.79 -7.26 3.94
N ILE A 89 -4.21 -6.41 3.01
CA ILE A 89 -4.20 -6.71 1.57
C ILE A 89 -2.77 -6.89 1.08
N VAL A 90 -1.88 -5.97 1.45
CA VAL A 90 -0.48 -6.02 1.01
C VAL A 90 0.22 -7.26 1.55
N GLN A 91 0.08 -7.57 2.85
CA GLN A 91 0.67 -8.77 3.43
C GLN A 91 0.14 -10.05 2.79
N ASP A 92 -1.13 -10.08 2.40
CA ASP A 92 -1.75 -11.25 1.81
C ASP A 92 -1.09 -11.62 0.48
N PHE A 93 -1.06 -10.71 -0.49
CA PHE A 93 -0.50 -11.05 -1.79
C PHE A 93 1.03 -11.19 -1.77
N VAL A 94 1.73 -10.48 -0.87
CA VAL A 94 3.18 -10.67 -0.71
C VAL A 94 3.50 -12.04 -0.13
N ASN A 95 2.78 -12.48 0.91
CA ASN A 95 2.97 -13.80 1.46
C ASN A 95 2.53 -14.89 0.48
N TRP A 96 1.40 -14.70 -0.23
CA TRP A 96 0.99 -15.62 -1.30
C TRP A 96 2.09 -15.79 -2.36
N ALA A 97 2.71 -14.71 -2.80
CA ALA A 97 3.82 -14.78 -3.75
C ALA A 97 5.01 -15.56 -3.18
N LYS A 98 5.42 -15.26 -1.94
CA LYS A 98 6.52 -15.96 -1.27
C LYS A 98 6.22 -17.47 -1.09
N ASP A 99 5.00 -17.83 -0.69
CA ASP A 99 4.56 -19.22 -0.50
C ASP A 99 4.52 -19.98 -1.83
N ASN A 100 4.24 -19.29 -2.94
CA ASN A 100 4.31 -19.84 -4.30
C ASN A 100 5.72 -19.76 -4.91
N ARG A 101 6.75 -19.44 -4.10
CA ARG A 101 8.16 -19.35 -4.52
C ARG A 101 8.39 -18.31 -5.63
N ILE A 102 7.60 -17.26 -5.65
CA ILE A 102 7.84 -16.07 -6.46
C ILE A 102 8.79 -15.17 -5.65
N VAL A 103 9.92 -14.82 -6.26
CA VAL A 103 10.90 -13.95 -5.60
C VAL A 103 10.30 -12.56 -5.40
N VAL A 104 10.35 -12.09 -4.16
CA VAL A 104 9.91 -10.75 -3.76
C VAL A 104 11.11 -9.99 -3.24
N GLY A 105 11.27 -8.74 -3.66
CA GLY A 105 12.32 -7.86 -3.19
C GLY A 105 12.28 -7.63 -1.68
N PRO A 106 13.39 -7.20 -1.06
CA PRO A 106 13.47 -7.02 0.40
C PRO A 106 12.60 -5.89 0.94
N GLY A 107 12.03 -5.10 0.07
CA GLY A 107 11.36 -3.84 0.35
C GLY A 107 12.20 -2.64 -0.07
N ARG A 108 11.55 -1.57 -0.46
CA ARG A 108 12.19 -0.31 -0.85
C ARG A 108 11.34 0.89 -0.43
N GLY A 109 11.85 2.11 -0.63
CA GLY A 109 11.15 3.32 -0.28
C GLY A 109 10.90 3.48 1.22
N SER A 110 9.86 4.19 1.57
CA SER A 110 9.51 4.52 2.96
C SER A 110 8.99 3.34 3.76
N ALA A 111 8.42 2.31 3.11
CA ALA A 111 7.88 1.12 3.76
C ALA A 111 8.94 0.33 4.57
N GLY A 112 10.22 0.45 4.18
CA GLY A 112 11.34 -0.10 4.96
C GLY A 112 11.45 0.45 6.39
N GLY A 113 10.85 1.60 6.69
CA GLY A 113 10.79 2.19 8.03
C GLY A 113 9.70 1.62 8.93
N SER A 114 8.83 0.73 8.43
CA SER A 114 7.74 0.13 9.21
C SER A 114 8.13 -1.22 9.80
N PHE A 115 8.10 -1.30 11.13
CA PHE A 115 8.30 -2.54 11.86
C PHE A 115 7.09 -3.50 11.71
N VAL A 116 5.88 -2.95 11.62
CA VAL A 116 4.68 -3.71 11.29
C VAL A 116 4.81 -4.37 9.91
N ALA A 117 5.28 -3.65 8.88
CA ALA A 117 5.53 -4.23 7.57
C ALA A 117 6.57 -5.37 7.61
N TYR A 118 7.60 -5.23 8.45
CA TYR A 118 8.59 -6.27 8.69
C TYR A 118 7.98 -7.51 9.37
N LEU A 119 7.22 -7.33 10.45
CA LEU A 119 6.55 -8.43 11.16
C LEU A 119 5.55 -9.17 10.26
N LEU A 120 4.82 -8.45 9.42
CA LEU A 120 3.87 -9.01 8.43
C LEU A 120 4.57 -9.70 7.25
N ASN A 121 5.90 -9.72 7.23
CA ASN A 121 6.70 -10.28 6.13
C ASN A 121 6.48 -9.56 4.77
N ILE A 122 6.03 -8.31 4.80
CA ILE A 122 5.96 -7.45 3.62
C ILE A 122 7.38 -7.06 3.22
N THR A 123 8.19 -6.58 4.21
CA THR A 123 9.60 -6.26 4.02
C THR A 123 10.51 -7.29 4.69
N ASN A 124 11.79 -7.34 4.28
CA ASN A 124 12.79 -8.22 4.86
C ASN A 124 13.85 -7.45 5.69
N VAL A 125 13.74 -6.12 5.74
CA VAL A 125 14.64 -5.26 6.51
C VAL A 125 13.98 -4.93 7.85
N ASN A 126 14.65 -5.24 8.95
CA ASN A 126 14.21 -4.80 10.27
C ASN A 126 14.57 -3.32 10.46
N PRO A 127 13.62 -2.41 10.56
CA PRO A 127 13.90 -0.98 10.68
C PRO A 127 14.64 -0.60 11.97
N LEU A 128 14.55 -1.42 13.00
CA LEU A 128 15.22 -1.15 14.30
C LEU A 128 16.75 -1.35 14.21
N ASP A 129 17.22 -2.23 13.33
CA ASP A 129 18.65 -2.49 13.14
C ASP A 129 19.37 -1.32 12.44
N TYR A 130 18.59 -0.39 11.84
CA TYR A 130 19.11 0.73 11.04
C TYR A 130 18.54 2.09 11.49
N ASP A 131 17.92 2.17 12.64
CA ASP A 131 17.30 3.39 13.19
C ASP A 131 16.33 4.09 12.20
N LEU A 132 15.60 3.31 11.40
CA LEU A 132 14.66 3.85 10.42
C LEU A 132 13.39 4.36 11.09
N LEU A 133 12.98 5.59 10.70
CA LEU A 133 11.84 6.27 11.28
C LEU A 133 10.53 5.88 10.56
N PHE A 134 9.54 5.43 11.33
CA PHE A 134 8.21 5.11 10.82
C PHE A 134 7.47 6.35 10.26
N GLN A 135 7.71 7.51 10.84
CA GLN A 135 7.07 8.78 10.43
C GLN A 135 7.41 9.20 8.99
N ARG A 136 8.48 8.65 8.41
CA ARG A 136 8.81 8.84 6.99
C ARG A 136 7.89 8.04 6.06
N PHE A 137 7.27 6.98 6.57
CA PHE A 137 6.33 6.14 5.84
C PHE A 137 4.88 6.56 6.11
N LEU A 138 4.49 6.71 7.38
CA LEU A 138 3.15 7.12 7.77
C LEU A 138 3.22 8.14 8.89
N ASN A 139 2.75 9.35 8.61
CA ASN A 139 2.72 10.45 9.58
C ASN A 139 1.29 10.75 10.00
N PRO A 140 0.93 10.63 11.30
CA PRO A 140 -0.41 10.93 11.78
C PRO A 140 -0.83 12.40 11.64
N GLU A 141 0.14 13.33 11.53
CA GLU A 141 -0.13 14.76 11.35
C GLU A 141 -0.39 15.13 9.89
N ARG A 142 0.09 14.31 8.94
CA ARG A 142 -0.11 14.48 7.51
C ARG A 142 -0.67 13.19 6.93
N ILE A 143 -1.99 13.03 7.00
CA ILE A 143 -2.66 11.85 6.47
C ILE A 143 -2.56 11.88 4.93
N SER A 144 -1.59 11.17 4.41
CA SER A 144 -1.51 10.79 3.00
C SER A 144 -1.61 9.27 2.91
N MET A 145 -2.20 8.76 1.85
CA MET A 145 -2.24 7.31 1.61
C MET A 145 -0.81 6.76 1.59
N PRO A 146 -0.51 5.73 2.40
CA PRO A 146 0.80 5.09 2.36
C PRO A 146 1.01 4.42 1.00
N ASP A 147 2.23 4.49 0.50
CA ASP A 147 2.66 3.82 -0.73
C ASP A 147 3.67 2.74 -0.38
N ILE A 148 3.30 1.48 -0.64
CA ILE A 148 4.18 0.33 -0.42
C ILE A 148 4.62 -0.19 -1.77
N ASP A 149 5.83 0.16 -2.15
CA ASP A 149 6.50 -0.32 -3.35
C ASP A 149 6.99 -1.75 -3.16
N ILE A 150 6.62 -2.65 -4.06
CA ILE A 150 6.99 -4.06 -3.99
C ILE A 150 7.52 -4.52 -5.34
N ASP A 151 8.71 -5.11 -5.33
CA ASP A 151 9.33 -5.69 -6.52
C ASP A 151 9.08 -7.19 -6.55
N PHE A 152 8.54 -7.68 -7.67
CA PHE A 152 8.38 -9.11 -7.95
C PHE A 152 9.28 -9.54 -9.11
N ALA A 153 9.70 -10.81 -9.10
CA ALA A 153 10.42 -11.36 -10.24
C ALA A 153 9.57 -11.23 -11.51
N ASP A 154 10.13 -10.57 -12.52
CA ASP A 154 9.44 -10.21 -13.77
C ASP A 154 8.74 -11.41 -14.43
N ARG A 155 9.42 -12.57 -14.50
CA ARG A 155 8.90 -13.78 -15.14
C ARG A 155 7.57 -14.28 -14.58
N ARG A 156 7.23 -13.94 -13.32
CA ARG A 156 6.04 -14.46 -12.64
C ARG A 156 5.17 -13.33 -12.02
N ARG A 157 5.46 -12.08 -12.36
CA ARG A 157 4.71 -10.92 -11.90
C ARG A 157 3.22 -11.02 -12.26
N ASP A 158 2.91 -11.50 -13.44
CA ASP A 158 1.54 -11.65 -13.93
C ASP A 158 0.70 -12.62 -13.08
N GLU A 159 1.32 -13.64 -12.48
CA GLU A 159 0.64 -14.55 -11.56
C GLU A 159 0.16 -13.82 -10.31
N VAL A 160 0.97 -12.89 -9.78
CA VAL A 160 0.60 -12.06 -8.62
C VAL A 160 -0.56 -11.12 -8.98
N ILE A 161 -0.49 -10.47 -10.14
CA ILE A 161 -1.55 -9.58 -10.63
C ILE A 161 -2.86 -10.36 -10.80
N LYS A 162 -2.78 -11.57 -11.36
CA LYS A 162 -3.92 -12.47 -11.50
C LYS A 162 -4.53 -12.82 -10.15
N TYR A 163 -3.71 -13.23 -9.18
CA TYR A 163 -4.17 -13.55 -7.83
C TYR A 163 -4.92 -12.37 -7.18
N ILE A 164 -4.34 -11.17 -7.25
CA ILE A 164 -4.96 -9.95 -6.69
C ILE A 164 -6.30 -9.67 -7.39
N SER A 165 -6.33 -9.76 -8.73
CA SER A 165 -7.53 -9.50 -9.52
C SER A 165 -8.65 -10.51 -9.26
N GLU A 166 -8.31 -11.79 -9.05
CA GLU A 166 -9.28 -12.84 -8.73
C GLU A 166 -9.81 -12.70 -7.29
N LYS A 167 -8.95 -12.33 -6.34
CA LYS A 167 -9.32 -12.24 -4.91
C LYS A 167 -10.05 -10.96 -4.57
N TYR A 168 -9.58 -9.82 -5.09
CA TYR A 168 -10.09 -8.49 -4.71
C TYR A 168 -10.98 -7.85 -5.78
N GLY A 169 -11.08 -8.47 -6.96
CA GLY A 169 -11.89 -8.00 -8.08
C GLY A 169 -11.10 -7.16 -9.09
N LYS A 170 -11.42 -7.35 -10.36
CA LYS A 170 -10.74 -6.68 -11.49
C LYS A 170 -10.84 -5.15 -11.44
N ASN A 171 -11.90 -4.62 -10.82
CA ASN A 171 -12.12 -3.18 -10.69
C ASN A 171 -11.23 -2.51 -9.62
N HIS A 172 -10.48 -3.30 -8.85
CA HIS A 172 -9.56 -2.83 -7.81
C HIS A 172 -8.08 -2.95 -8.23
N VAL A 173 -7.83 -3.37 -9.46
CA VAL A 173 -6.49 -3.55 -10.01
C VAL A 173 -6.36 -2.76 -11.29
N ALA A 174 -5.37 -1.88 -11.36
CA ALA A 174 -5.06 -1.09 -12.55
C ALA A 174 -3.58 -1.29 -12.93
N GLN A 175 -3.31 -1.26 -14.22
CA GLN A 175 -1.95 -1.15 -14.75
C GLN A 175 -1.82 0.24 -15.39
N ILE A 176 -0.70 0.87 -15.15
CA ILE A 176 -0.32 2.17 -15.73
C ILE A 176 0.69 1.92 -16.84
#